data_1d42576051abb022f0fd541f126c66cf
#
_entry.id   1d42576051abb022f0fd541f126c66cf
#
_cell.length_a   1.000
_cell.length_b   1.000
_cell.length_c   1.000
_cell.angle_alpha   90.00
_cell.angle_beta   90.00
_cell.angle_gamma   90.00
#
_symmetry.space_group_name_H-M   'P 1'
#
loop_
_entity.id
_entity.type
_entity.pdbx_description
1 polymer ?
#
loop_
_entity_poly.entity_id
_entity_poly.type
_entity_poly.pdbx_seq_one_letter_code
_entity_poly.pdbx_strand_id
1 'polypeptide(L)'
;MRRHERLIVAAAILGLLTLWEVLARIGRIDATLAPAPATIVESLVRLLGRPEVRASLAVTGGEVLAAFLIAVPTGLLLGFLLAEVPVLGALVRPLVNFLFGVPKSIFLPVFILVFGVSIPQKIAFAVFTTIFVLVLGGIAAVQSVPRELVLVSRVYGASRAQIIREIYLPAMAPILLESARLGMVFNITAVLLCEIYGARDGIGYRIAAWGENLQMPQLYAALVIVAALAVAINEMLRAIETRLGAWRQRA
;
A
#
# COMPACT_ATOMS: atom_id res chain seq x y z
N MET A 1 8.50 -10.43 -20.08
CA MET A 1 7.95 -9.75 -21.29
C MET A 1 9.02 -9.70 -22.36
N ARG A 2 8.72 -10.15 -23.57
CA ARG A 2 9.64 -10.09 -24.73
C ARG A 2 9.84 -8.61 -25.12
N ARG A 3 10.99 -8.28 -25.73
CA ARG A 3 11.34 -6.89 -26.13
C ARG A 3 10.25 -6.22 -26.98
N HIS A 4 9.61 -6.99 -27.86
CA HIS A 4 8.49 -6.52 -28.70
C HIS A 4 7.23 -6.13 -27.91
N GLU A 5 6.89 -6.88 -26.86
CA GLU A 5 5.72 -6.54 -26.01
C GLU A 5 5.93 -5.21 -25.30
N ARG A 6 7.13 -4.94 -24.80
CA ARG A 6 7.46 -3.65 -24.16
C ARG A 6 7.37 -2.48 -25.14
N LEU A 7 7.81 -2.69 -26.38
CA LEU A 7 7.73 -1.67 -27.43
C LEU A 7 6.27 -1.38 -27.83
N ILE A 8 5.43 -2.40 -27.94
CA ILE A 8 3.99 -2.26 -28.24
C ILE A 8 3.29 -1.49 -27.11
N VAL A 9 3.54 -1.85 -25.85
CA VAL A 9 2.96 -1.17 -24.69
C VAL A 9 3.43 0.29 -24.63
N ALA A 10 4.72 0.56 -24.84
CA ALA A 10 5.24 1.93 -24.86
C ALA A 10 4.62 2.76 -26.01
N ALA A 11 4.49 2.19 -27.19
CA ALA A 11 3.87 2.85 -28.33
C ALA A 11 2.38 3.14 -28.07
N ALA A 12 1.65 2.21 -27.46
CA ALA A 12 0.25 2.42 -27.09
C ALA A 12 0.08 3.56 -26.07
N ILE A 13 0.93 3.59 -25.03
CA ILE A 13 0.91 4.66 -24.00
C ILE A 13 1.23 6.00 -24.65
N LEU A 14 2.28 6.09 -25.46
CA LEU A 14 2.66 7.31 -26.17
C LEU A 14 1.55 7.77 -27.12
N GLY A 15 0.92 6.83 -27.84
CA GLY A 15 -0.21 7.12 -28.71
C GLY A 15 -1.41 7.72 -27.96
N LEU A 16 -1.76 7.15 -26.79
CA LEU A 16 -2.83 7.67 -25.94
C LEU A 16 -2.50 9.05 -25.38
N LEU A 17 -1.27 9.27 -24.90
CA LEU A 17 -0.84 10.58 -24.39
C LEU A 17 -0.83 11.64 -25.51
N THR A 18 -0.37 11.28 -26.71
CA THR A 18 -0.38 12.17 -27.87
C THR A 18 -1.81 12.52 -28.29
N LEU A 19 -2.70 11.53 -28.31
CA LEU A 19 -4.11 11.75 -28.62
C LEU A 19 -4.77 12.69 -27.60
N TRP A 20 -4.51 12.47 -26.31
CA TRP A 20 -5.01 13.36 -25.26
C TRP A 20 -4.47 14.78 -25.40
N GLU A 21 -3.16 14.93 -25.62
CA GLU A 21 -2.53 16.25 -25.87
C GLU A 21 -3.20 16.99 -27.04
N VAL A 22 -3.40 16.31 -28.16
CA VAL A 22 -4.04 16.89 -29.35
C VAL A 22 -5.48 17.29 -29.05
N LEU A 23 -6.27 16.40 -28.46
CA LEU A 23 -7.68 16.67 -28.13
C LEU A 23 -7.86 17.83 -27.16
N ALA A 24 -6.96 17.95 -26.18
CA ALA A 24 -6.95 19.08 -25.24
C ALA A 24 -6.58 20.40 -25.95
N ARG A 25 -5.58 20.39 -26.85
CA ARG A 25 -5.16 21.60 -27.58
C ARG A 25 -6.18 22.09 -28.59
N ILE A 26 -6.90 21.19 -29.26
CA ILE A 26 -7.95 21.59 -30.21
C ILE A 26 -9.29 21.94 -29.53
N GLY A 27 -9.32 21.95 -28.17
CA GLY A 27 -10.51 22.34 -27.40
C GLY A 27 -11.64 21.30 -27.41
N ARG A 28 -11.36 20.04 -27.78
CA ARG A 28 -12.35 18.94 -27.71
C ARG A 28 -12.47 18.40 -26.26
N ILE A 29 -11.48 18.65 -25.44
CA ILE A 29 -11.48 18.34 -24.01
C ILE A 29 -11.36 19.68 -23.28
N ASP A 30 -12.22 19.89 -22.29
CA ASP A 30 -12.19 21.10 -21.47
C ASP A 30 -10.90 21.10 -20.62
N ALA A 31 -10.01 22.05 -20.94
CA ALA A 31 -8.73 22.21 -20.25
C ALA A 31 -8.89 22.58 -18.76
N THR A 32 -10.06 23.08 -18.34
CA THR A 32 -10.39 23.34 -16.94
C THR A 32 -10.59 22.06 -16.15
N LEU A 33 -11.01 20.98 -16.77
CA LEU A 33 -11.25 19.69 -16.11
C LEU A 33 -10.14 18.67 -16.39
N ALA A 34 -9.64 18.62 -17.64
CA ALA A 34 -8.59 17.70 -18.05
C ALA A 34 -7.50 18.45 -18.85
N PRO A 35 -6.53 19.05 -18.18
CA PRO A 35 -5.44 19.79 -18.80
C PRO A 35 -4.57 18.90 -19.70
N ALA A 36 -3.93 19.52 -20.70
CA ALA A 36 -3.03 18.81 -21.59
C ALA A 36 -1.87 18.16 -20.82
N PRO A 37 -1.41 16.95 -21.19
CA PRO A 37 -0.28 16.27 -20.57
C PRO A 37 0.98 17.16 -20.42
N ALA A 38 1.31 17.98 -21.40
CA ALA A 38 2.41 18.91 -21.31
C ALA A 38 2.27 19.91 -20.16
N THR A 39 1.06 20.44 -19.92
CA THR A 39 0.76 21.36 -18.80
C THR A 39 0.88 20.65 -17.44
N ILE A 40 0.49 19.35 -17.38
CA ILE A 40 0.65 18.52 -16.17
C ILE A 40 2.15 18.35 -15.87
N VAL A 41 2.97 18.02 -16.86
CA VAL A 41 4.43 17.85 -16.69
C VAL A 41 5.08 19.17 -16.23
N GLU A 42 4.73 20.30 -16.82
CA GLU A 42 5.21 21.60 -16.38
C GLU A 42 4.83 21.89 -14.92
N SER A 43 3.58 21.60 -14.54
CA SER A 43 3.12 21.74 -13.15
C SER A 43 3.85 20.79 -12.20
N LEU A 44 4.15 19.56 -12.63
CA LEU A 44 4.90 18.58 -11.84
C LEU A 44 6.30 19.12 -11.52
N VAL A 45 7.02 19.63 -12.49
CA VAL A 45 8.36 20.20 -12.27
C VAL A 45 8.29 21.39 -11.30
N ARG A 46 7.29 22.27 -11.48
CA ARG A 46 7.08 23.41 -10.57
C ARG A 46 6.74 22.96 -9.14
N LEU A 47 5.87 21.94 -8.97
CA LEU A 47 5.47 21.44 -7.66
C LEU A 47 6.63 20.81 -6.90
N LEU A 48 7.48 20.03 -7.56
CA LEU A 48 8.65 19.43 -6.93
C LEU A 48 9.66 20.48 -6.39
N GLY A 49 9.70 21.66 -6.99
CA GLY A 49 10.49 22.79 -6.51
C GLY A 49 9.90 23.51 -5.29
N ARG A 50 8.60 23.34 -4.98
CA ARG A 50 7.92 24.07 -3.90
C ARG A 50 8.20 23.46 -2.53
N PRO A 51 8.73 24.24 -1.56
CA PRO A 51 8.99 23.74 -0.20
C PRO A 51 7.73 23.18 0.49
N GLU A 52 6.58 23.82 0.27
CA GLU A 52 5.32 23.40 0.90
C GLU A 52 4.84 22.03 0.41
N VAL A 53 5.09 21.69 -0.87
CA VAL A 53 4.73 20.39 -1.43
C VAL A 53 5.63 19.31 -0.87
N ARG A 54 6.93 19.60 -0.77
CA ARG A 54 7.90 18.67 -0.15
C ARG A 54 7.58 18.43 1.33
N ALA A 55 7.20 19.47 2.06
CA ALA A 55 6.75 19.33 3.45
C ALA A 55 5.49 18.45 3.55
N SER A 56 4.50 18.65 2.69
CA SER A 56 3.28 17.83 2.64
C SER A 56 3.60 16.36 2.30
N LEU A 57 4.50 16.11 1.36
CA LEU A 57 4.96 14.75 1.04
C LEU A 57 5.69 14.10 2.21
N ALA A 58 6.47 14.86 2.97
CA ALA A 58 7.14 14.35 4.17
C ALA A 58 6.14 13.99 5.28
N VAL A 59 5.09 14.80 5.47
CA VAL A 59 4.00 14.49 6.43
C VAL A 59 3.30 13.20 6.03
N THR A 60 2.80 13.10 4.81
CA THR A 60 2.14 11.88 4.30
C THR A 60 3.06 10.66 4.40
N GLY A 61 4.32 10.80 4.00
CA GLY A 61 5.32 9.72 4.10
C GLY A 61 5.57 9.28 5.54
N GLY A 62 5.64 10.21 6.48
CA GLY A 62 5.78 9.92 7.90
C GLY A 62 4.57 9.15 8.47
N GLU A 63 3.36 9.55 8.10
CA GLU A 63 2.12 8.89 8.51
C GLU A 63 1.99 7.48 7.92
N VAL A 64 2.30 7.32 6.63
CA VAL A 64 2.34 6.01 5.95
C VAL A 64 3.36 5.10 6.63
N LEU A 65 4.57 5.60 6.90
CA LEU A 65 5.61 4.81 7.54
C LEU A 65 5.22 4.41 8.97
N ALA A 66 4.71 5.34 9.77
CA ALA A 66 4.29 5.07 11.14
C ALA A 66 3.17 4.03 11.19
N ALA A 67 2.13 4.19 10.36
CA ALA A 67 1.03 3.24 10.28
C ALA A 67 1.50 1.85 9.82
N PHE A 68 2.41 1.79 8.85
CA PHE A 68 2.96 0.54 8.33
C PHE A 68 3.80 -0.20 9.37
N LEU A 69 4.65 0.52 10.10
CA LEU A 69 5.49 -0.06 11.17
C LEU A 69 4.65 -0.60 12.33
N ILE A 70 3.46 -0.09 12.56
CA ILE A 70 2.51 -0.63 13.54
C ILE A 70 1.72 -1.80 12.94
N ALA A 71 1.16 -1.63 11.75
CA ALA A 71 0.24 -2.60 11.15
C ALA A 71 0.93 -3.93 10.80
N VAL A 72 2.14 -3.88 10.22
CA VAL A 72 2.84 -5.09 9.76
C VAL A 72 3.14 -6.06 10.90
N PRO A 73 3.87 -5.69 11.96
CA PRO A 73 4.18 -6.63 13.04
C PRO A 73 2.91 -7.09 13.76
N THR A 74 1.96 -6.19 14.04
CA THR A 74 0.73 -6.54 14.75
C THR A 74 -0.17 -7.45 13.92
N GLY A 75 -0.38 -7.14 12.63
CA GLY A 75 -1.25 -7.92 11.75
C GLY A 75 -0.68 -9.31 11.45
N LEU A 76 0.60 -9.40 11.13
CA LEU A 76 1.26 -10.69 10.87
C LEU A 76 1.34 -11.55 12.13
N LEU A 77 1.61 -10.97 13.30
CA LEU A 77 1.61 -11.70 14.58
C LEU A 77 0.21 -12.21 14.91
N LEU A 78 -0.83 -11.39 14.78
CA LEU A 78 -2.20 -11.83 14.98
C LEU A 78 -2.57 -12.95 14.01
N GLY A 79 -2.19 -12.84 12.74
CA GLY A 79 -2.39 -13.89 11.73
C GLY A 79 -1.72 -15.21 12.12
N PHE A 80 -0.48 -15.14 12.59
CA PHE A 80 0.24 -16.30 13.11
C PHE A 80 -0.48 -16.93 14.30
N LEU A 81 -0.90 -16.14 15.29
CA LEU A 81 -1.64 -16.63 16.46
C LEU A 81 -2.99 -17.27 16.08
N LEU A 82 -3.73 -16.68 15.17
CA LEU A 82 -4.99 -17.22 14.67
C LEU A 82 -4.81 -18.52 13.88
N ALA A 83 -3.64 -18.74 13.30
CA ALA A 83 -3.31 -19.97 12.58
C ALA A 83 -2.89 -21.10 13.54
N GLU A 84 -2.09 -20.79 14.57
CA GLU A 84 -1.50 -21.78 15.49
C GLU A 84 -2.43 -22.15 16.66
N VAL A 85 -3.38 -21.25 17.04
CA VAL A 85 -4.30 -21.49 18.15
C VAL A 85 -5.71 -21.80 17.60
N PRO A 86 -6.12 -23.10 17.50
CA PRO A 86 -7.36 -23.50 16.83
C PRO A 86 -8.62 -22.84 17.39
N VAL A 87 -8.73 -22.72 18.72
CA VAL A 87 -9.88 -22.09 19.38
C VAL A 87 -10.00 -20.61 19.01
N LEU A 88 -8.88 -19.88 19.08
CA LEU A 88 -8.83 -18.47 18.73
C LEU A 88 -9.14 -18.26 17.23
N GLY A 89 -8.56 -19.12 16.38
CA GLY A 89 -8.83 -19.12 14.95
C GLY A 89 -10.31 -19.37 14.64
N ALA A 90 -10.96 -20.35 15.27
CA ALA A 90 -12.36 -20.64 15.05
C ALA A 90 -13.29 -19.46 15.42
N LEU A 91 -12.96 -18.73 16.47
CA LEU A 91 -13.77 -17.59 16.95
C LEU A 91 -13.53 -16.31 16.14
N VAL A 92 -12.28 -15.99 15.80
CA VAL A 92 -11.90 -14.66 15.28
C VAL A 92 -11.83 -14.62 13.76
N ARG A 93 -11.43 -15.70 13.07
CA ARG A 93 -11.33 -15.69 11.59
C ARG A 93 -12.62 -15.30 10.87
N PRO A 94 -13.85 -15.77 11.28
CA PRO A 94 -15.08 -15.33 10.64
C PRO A 94 -15.26 -13.80 10.72
N LEU A 95 -14.92 -13.19 11.87
CA LEU A 95 -14.99 -11.75 12.06
C LEU A 95 -13.97 -10.99 11.18
N VAL A 96 -12.73 -11.49 11.11
CA VAL A 96 -11.69 -10.92 10.24
C VAL A 96 -12.12 -10.96 8.78
N ASN A 97 -12.65 -12.10 8.30
CA ASN A 97 -13.15 -12.27 6.94
C ASN A 97 -14.31 -11.32 6.64
N PHE A 98 -15.27 -11.22 7.57
CA PHE A 98 -16.41 -10.30 7.45
C PHE A 98 -15.91 -8.85 7.35
N LEU A 99 -15.08 -8.41 8.29
CA LEU A 99 -14.54 -7.04 8.29
C LEU A 99 -13.62 -6.78 7.10
N PHE A 100 -12.91 -7.77 6.59
CA PHE A 100 -12.13 -7.63 5.36
C PHE A 100 -13.02 -7.33 4.15
N GLY A 101 -14.20 -7.90 4.05
CA GLY A 101 -15.16 -7.65 2.97
C GLY A 101 -15.88 -6.30 3.05
N VAL A 102 -15.92 -5.66 4.22
CA VAL A 102 -16.61 -4.36 4.39
C VAL A 102 -15.72 -3.22 3.86
N PRO A 103 -16.26 -2.27 3.07
CA PRO A 103 -15.53 -1.05 2.68
C PRO A 103 -15.11 -0.22 3.89
N LYS A 104 -13.79 -0.14 4.17
CA LYS A 104 -13.26 0.51 5.39
C LYS A 104 -13.53 2.01 5.43
N SER A 105 -13.69 2.65 4.27
CA SER A 105 -13.99 4.08 4.17
C SER A 105 -15.22 4.51 4.95
N ILE A 106 -16.21 3.61 5.14
CA ILE A 106 -17.41 3.92 5.92
C ILE A 106 -17.12 4.18 7.41
N PHE A 107 -15.98 3.68 7.92
CA PHE A 107 -15.56 3.91 9.30
C PHE A 107 -14.80 5.22 9.51
N LEU A 108 -14.39 5.91 8.43
CA LEU A 108 -13.62 7.14 8.55
C LEU A 108 -14.28 8.21 9.44
N PRO A 109 -15.59 8.47 9.34
CA PRO A 109 -16.25 9.44 10.24
C PRO A 109 -16.15 9.05 11.72
N VAL A 110 -16.17 7.74 12.03
CA VAL A 110 -16.03 7.26 13.42
C VAL A 110 -14.62 7.56 13.94
N PHE A 111 -13.58 7.34 13.12
CA PHE A 111 -12.21 7.68 13.50
C PHE A 111 -12.01 9.18 13.70
N ILE A 112 -12.63 10.02 12.85
CA ILE A 112 -12.63 11.48 13.02
C ILE A 112 -13.33 11.89 14.30
N LEU A 113 -14.46 11.27 14.63
CA LEU A 113 -15.21 11.58 15.86
C LEU A 113 -14.42 11.22 17.12
N VAL A 114 -13.73 10.08 17.12
CA VAL A 114 -12.98 9.57 18.29
C VAL A 114 -11.65 10.28 18.49
N PHE A 115 -10.89 10.50 17.43
CA PHE A 115 -9.51 11.02 17.47
C PHE A 115 -9.41 12.50 17.06
N GLY A 116 -10.52 13.10 16.58
CA GLY A 116 -10.47 14.40 15.93
C GLY A 116 -9.70 14.38 14.60
N VAL A 117 -9.57 15.55 13.96
CA VAL A 117 -8.74 15.72 12.76
C VAL A 117 -7.28 15.87 13.20
N SER A 118 -6.53 14.79 13.18
CA SER A 118 -5.19 14.71 13.75
C SER A 118 -4.32 13.65 13.09
N ILE A 119 -2.99 13.72 13.29
CA ILE A 119 -2.04 12.69 12.83
C ILE A 119 -2.38 11.31 13.45
N PRO A 120 -2.65 11.17 14.77
CA PRO A 120 -3.08 9.90 15.35
C PRO A 120 -4.30 9.30 14.69
N GLN A 121 -5.29 10.11 14.28
CA GLN A 121 -6.49 9.64 13.58
C GLN A 121 -6.12 8.98 12.24
N LYS A 122 -5.25 9.62 11.45
CA LYS A 122 -4.81 9.12 10.15
C LYS A 122 -4.03 7.81 10.29
N ILE A 123 -3.11 7.75 11.24
CA ILE A 123 -2.34 6.54 11.56
C ILE A 123 -3.28 5.42 12.03
N ALA A 124 -4.19 5.68 12.97
CA ALA A 124 -5.10 4.67 13.49
C ALA A 124 -6.02 4.10 12.40
N PHE A 125 -6.56 4.97 11.53
CA PHE A 125 -7.41 4.53 10.41
C PHE A 125 -6.61 3.73 9.38
N ALA A 126 -5.37 4.12 9.08
CA ALA A 126 -4.50 3.39 8.17
C ALA A 126 -4.12 2.01 8.73
N VAL A 127 -3.79 1.91 10.03
CA VAL A 127 -3.57 0.64 10.72
C VAL A 127 -4.82 -0.24 10.64
N PHE A 128 -5.99 0.30 10.99
CA PHE A 128 -7.26 -0.41 10.92
C PHE A 128 -7.55 -0.94 9.51
N THR A 129 -7.30 -0.14 8.48
CA THR A 129 -7.55 -0.55 7.09
C THR A 129 -6.59 -1.65 6.64
N THR A 130 -5.34 -1.57 7.07
CA THR A 130 -4.25 -2.44 6.62
C THR A 130 -4.21 -3.77 7.36
N ILE A 131 -4.61 -3.80 8.65
CA ILE A 131 -4.39 -4.95 9.52
C ILE A 131 -5.07 -6.23 9.03
N PHE A 132 -6.25 -6.14 8.40
CA PHE A 132 -7.00 -7.31 7.96
C PHE A 132 -6.27 -8.09 6.86
N VAL A 133 -5.67 -7.39 5.87
CA VAL A 133 -4.91 -8.04 4.81
C VAL A 133 -3.66 -8.72 5.38
N LEU A 134 -3.03 -8.11 6.39
CA LEU A 134 -1.84 -8.67 7.05
C LEU A 134 -2.20 -9.88 7.91
N VAL A 135 -3.32 -9.85 8.62
CA VAL A 135 -3.82 -11.00 9.40
C VAL A 135 -4.10 -12.19 8.48
N LEU A 136 -4.83 -11.96 7.38
CA LEU A 136 -5.12 -13.01 6.40
C LEU A 136 -3.84 -13.54 5.74
N GLY A 137 -2.90 -12.66 5.43
CA GLY A 137 -1.57 -13.02 4.93
C GLY A 137 -0.76 -13.85 5.93
N GLY A 138 -0.78 -13.49 7.21
CA GLY A 138 -0.15 -14.25 8.27
C GLY A 138 -0.75 -15.66 8.42
N ILE A 139 -2.07 -15.78 8.35
CA ILE A 139 -2.76 -17.09 8.35
C ILE A 139 -2.32 -17.91 7.13
N ALA A 140 -2.34 -17.33 5.93
CA ALA A 140 -1.94 -18.01 4.70
C ALA A 140 -0.47 -18.44 4.74
N ALA A 141 0.40 -17.61 5.30
CA ALA A 141 1.82 -17.91 5.47
C ALA A 141 2.05 -19.14 6.35
N VAL A 142 1.36 -19.25 7.51
CA VAL A 142 1.45 -20.44 8.38
C VAL A 142 0.94 -21.68 7.66
N GLN A 143 -0.17 -21.55 6.93
CA GLN A 143 -0.77 -22.69 6.19
C GLN A 143 0.10 -23.16 5.02
N SER A 144 1.01 -22.35 4.53
CA SER A 144 1.95 -22.72 3.46
C SER A 144 3.12 -23.59 3.93
N VAL A 145 3.32 -23.72 5.25
CA VAL A 145 4.42 -24.53 5.81
C VAL A 145 4.08 -26.02 5.70
N PRO A 146 4.93 -26.84 5.02
CA PRO A 146 4.70 -28.27 4.90
C PRO A 146 4.70 -28.96 6.28
N ARG A 147 3.58 -29.58 6.64
CA ARG A 147 3.43 -30.28 7.94
C ARG A 147 4.45 -31.39 8.12
N GLU A 148 4.86 -32.02 7.04
CA GLU A 148 5.86 -33.09 7.03
C GLU A 148 7.22 -32.60 7.54
N LEU A 149 7.67 -31.42 7.15
CA LEU A 149 8.91 -30.84 7.64
C LEU A 149 8.87 -30.61 9.15
N VAL A 150 7.74 -30.11 9.65
CA VAL A 150 7.54 -29.89 11.09
C VAL A 150 7.53 -31.20 11.87
N LEU A 151 6.86 -32.23 11.31
CA LEU A 151 6.79 -33.54 11.94
C LEU A 151 8.18 -34.22 12.01
N VAL A 152 8.90 -34.27 10.88
CA VAL A 152 10.24 -34.84 10.79
C VAL A 152 11.18 -34.14 11.78
N SER A 153 11.17 -32.82 11.84
CA SER A 153 12.03 -32.08 12.76
C SER A 153 11.74 -32.38 14.23
N ARG A 154 10.47 -32.58 14.58
CA ARG A 154 10.09 -33.01 15.95
C ARG A 154 10.62 -34.41 16.28
N VAL A 155 10.56 -35.34 15.32
CA VAL A 155 11.10 -36.71 15.49
C VAL A 155 12.61 -36.66 15.75
N TYR A 156 13.34 -35.75 15.08
CA TYR A 156 14.77 -35.53 15.29
C TYR A 156 15.08 -34.69 16.54
N GLY A 157 14.08 -34.35 17.38
CA GLY A 157 14.28 -33.68 18.64
C GLY A 157 14.47 -32.15 18.56
N ALA A 158 14.08 -31.56 17.43
CA ALA A 158 14.16 -30.09 17.29
C ALA A 158 13.22 -29.39 18.30
N SER A 159 13.75 -28.38 19.00
CA SER A 159 12.98 -27.53 19.89
C SER A 159 11.98 -26.67 19.14
N ARG A 160 10.93 -26.17 19.81
CA ARG A 160 9.95 -25.25 19.21
C ARG A 160 10.60 -24.02 18.61
N ALA A 161 11.60 -23.45 19.26
CA ALA A 161 12.31 -22.27 18.77
C ALA A 161 13.09 -22.58 17.47
N GLN A 162 13.73 -23.75 17.38
CA GLN A 162 14.41 -24.21 16.16
C GLN A 162 13.39 -24.41 15.01
N ILE A 163 12.26 -25.05 15.27
CA ILE A 163 11.21 -25.25 14.26
C ILE A 163 10.70 -23.89 13.74
N ILE A 164 10.44 -22.93 14.63
CA ILE A 164 10.00 -21.59 14.20
C ILE A 164 11.08 -20.90 13.36
N ARG A 165 12.32 -20.90 13.81
CA ARG A 165 13.42 -20.17 13.18
C ARG A 165 13.89 -20.81 11.87
N GLU A 166 14.00 -22.15 11.83
CA GLU A 166 14.63 -22.87 10.72
C GLU A 166 13.59 -23.36 9.67
N ILE A 167 12.30 -23.49 10.04
CA ILE A 167 11.25 -23.99 9.16
C ILE A 167 10.18 -22.95 8.91
N TYR A 168 9.49 -22.48 9.96
CA TYR A 168 8.36 -21.55 9.77
C TYR A 168 8.80 -20.24 9.15
N LEU A 169 9.72 -19.51 9.77
CA LEU A 169 10.13 -18.19 9.27
C LEU A 169 10.64 -18.23 7.81
N PRO A 170 11.54 -19.15 7.43
CA PRO A 170 11.97 -19.24 6.05
C PRO A 170 10.87 -19.65 5.07
N ALA A 171 10.00 -20.59 5.45
CA ALA A 171 8.91 -21.04 4.57
C ALA A 171 7.83 -19.97 4.40
N MET A 172 7.53 -19.21 5.46
CA MET A 172 6.52 -18.15 5.47
C MET A 172 6.99 -16.85 4.81
N ALA A 173 8.30 -16.57 4.80
CA ALA A 173 8.86 -15.28 4.40
C ALA A 173 8.32 -14.73 3.05
N PRO A 174 8.19 -15.49 1.97
CA PRO A 174 7.66 -14.97 0.71
C PRO A 174 6.22 -14.44 0.85
N ILE A 175 5.35 -15.20 1.51
CA ILE A 175 3.93 -14.82 1.69
C ILE A 175 3.82 -13.63 2.67
N LEU A 176 4.64 -13.59 3.72
CA LEU A 176 4.68 -12.45 4.64
C LEU A 176 5.10 -11.16 3.93
N LEU A 177 6.12 -11.22 3.08
CA LEU A 177 6.60 -10.08 2.31
C LEU A 177 5.58 -9.62 1.25
N GLU A 178 4.95 -10.57 0.54
CA GLU A 178 3.87 -10.27 -0.39
C GLU A 178 2.68 -9.61 0.32
N SER A 179 2.29 -10.13 1.49
CA SER A 179 1.22 -9.56 2.32
C SER A 179 1.57 -8.16 2.83
N ALA A 180 2.81 -7.93 3.24
CA ALA A 180 3.29 -6.61 3.64
C ALA A 180 3.25 -5.63 2.47
N ARG A 181 3.66 -6.05 1.28
CA ARG A 181 3.60 -5.23 0.05
C ARG A 181 2.15 -4.87 -0.31
N LEU A 182 1.23 -5.84 -0.26
CA LEU A 182 -0.19 -5.56 -0.47
C LEU A 182 -0.74 -4.64 0.62
N GLY A 183 -0.35 -4.86 1.88
CA GLY A 183 -0.68 -4.00 3.02
C GLY A 183 -0.23 -2.55 2.81
N MET A 184 0.94 -2.32 2.20
CA MET A 184 1.43 -0.97 1.88
C MET A 184 0.48 -0.22 0.94
N VAL A 185 -0.09 -0.90 -0.06
CA VAL A 185 -1.07 -0.28 -0.98
C VAL A 185 -2.32 0.17 -0.22
N PHE A 186 -2.86 -0.67 0.66
CA PHE A 186 -4.00 -0.31 1.52
C PHE A 186 -3.64 0.83 2.48
N ASN A 187 -2.44 0.82 3.03
CA ASN A 187 -1.95 1.83 3.96
C ASN A 187 -1.85 3.22 3.32
N ILE A 188 -1.18 3.32 2.16
CA ILE A 188 -1.08 4.57 1.40
C ILE A 188 -2.47 5.09 1.04
N THR A 189 -3.35 4.22 0.55
CA THR A 189 -4.72 4.58 0.19
C THR A 189 -5.51 5.13 1.39
N ALA A 190 -5.36 4.51 2.56
CA ALA A 190 -6.05 4.92 3.77
C ALA A 190 -5.56 6.28 4.29
N VAL A 191 -4.24 6.53 4.30
CA VAL A 191 -3.67 7.84 4.68
C VAL A 191 -4.16 8.93 3.74
N LEU A 192 -4.06 8.72 2.42
CA LEU A 192 -4.54 9.70 1.43
C LEU A 192 -6.04 9.97 1.56
N LEU A 193 -6.85 8.93 1.83
CA LEU A 193 -8.27 9.08 2.06
C LEU A 193 -8.55 10.01 3.26
N CYS A 194 -7.85 9.80 4.38
CA CYS A 194 -7.97 10.67 5.54
C CYS A 194 -7.55 12.10 5.23
N GLU A 195 -6.48 12.29 4.47
CA GLU A 195 -5.99 13.61 4.10
C GLU A 195 -6.95 14.36 3.18
N ILE A 196 -7.58 13.66 2.23
CA ILE A 196 -8.55 14.26 1.31
C ILE A 196 -9.82 14.71 2.05
N TYR A 197 -10.32 13.90 2.99
CA TYR A 197 -11.65 14.15 3.58
C TYR A 197 -11.64 14.90 4.91
N GLY A 198 -10.51 15.07 5.59
CA GLY A 198 -10.57 15.66 6.92
C GLY A 198 -9.26 16.21 7.46
N ALA A 199 -8.18 16.28 6.69
CA ALA A 199 -6.90 16.77 7.19
C ALA A 199 -6.71 18.28 6.94
N ARG A 200 -5.69 18.84 7.60
CA ARG A 200 -5.19 20.21 7.36
C ARG A 200 -3.77 20.20 6.77
N ASP A 201 -3.16 19.01 6.70
CA ASP A 201 -1.80 18.78 6.23
C ASP A 201 -1.71 17.49 5.43
N GLY A 202 -0.68 17.39 4.60
CA GLY A 202 -0.39 16.24 3.74
C GLY A 202 -0.65 16.53 2.27
N ILE A 203 -0.20 15.61 1.41
CA ILE A 203 -0.36 15.79 -0.04
C ILE A 203 -1.81 15.55 -0.47
N GLY A 204 -2.56 14.66 0.22
CA GLY A 204 -3.97 14.42 -0.05
C GLY A 204 -4.84 15.66 0.24
N TYR A 205 -4.55 16.40 1.32
CA TYR A 205 -5.19 17.68 1.60
C TYR A 205 -4.96 18.69 0.46
N ARG A 206 -3.73 18.77 -0.07
CA ARG A 206 -3.44 19.67 -1.21
C ARG A 206 -4.16 19.23 -2.48
N ILE A 207 -4.24 17.93 -2.74
CA ILE A 207 -4.99 17.38 -3.87
C ILE A 207 -6.46 17.80 -3.77
N ALA A 208 -7.09 17.66 -2.59
CA ALA A 208 -8.46 18.10 -2.36
C ALA A 208 -8.62 19.62 -2.60
N ALA A 209 -7.75 20.43 -1.99
CA ALA A 209 -7.78 21.88 -2.13
C ALA A 209 -7.58 22.34 -3.59
N TRP A 210 -6.69 21.72 -4.36
CA TRP A 210 -6.53 22.03 -5.78
C TRP A 210 -7.75 21.60 -6.60
N GLY A 211 -8.40 20.49 -6.24
CA GLY A 211 -9.65 20.05 -6.88
C GLY A 211 -10.79 21.03 -6.64
N GLU A 212 -11.01 21.44 -5.39
CA GLU A 212 -12.05 22.40 -5.00
C GLU A 212 -11.86 23.77 -5.68
N ASN A 213 -10.60 24.19 -5.88
CA ASN A 213 -10.27 25.46 -6.53
C ASN A 213 -10.08 25.35 -8.06
N LEU A 214 -10.44 24.21 -8.67
CA LEU A 214 -10.31 23.93 -10.12
C LEU A 214 -8.88 24.11 -10.65
N GLN A 215 -7.87 23.91 -9.78
CA GLN A 215 -6.46 23.96 -10.15
C GLN A 215 -6.00 22.59 -10.69
N MET A 216 -6.63 22.16 -11.78
CA MET A 216 -6.45 20.81 -12.30
C MET A 216 -5.02 20.45 -12.71
N PRO A 217 -4.20 21.36 -13.32
CA PRO A 217 -2.79 21.03 -13.58
C PRO A 217 -2.00 20.62 -12.34
N GLN A 218 -2.23 21.30 -11.21
CA GLN A 218 -1.58 20.98 -9.93
C GLN A 218 -2.13 19.68 -9.34
N LEU A 219 -3.44 19.46 -9.40
CA LEU A 219 -4.08 18.24 -8.94
C LEU A 219 -3.53 17.02 -9.69
N TYR A 220 -3.56 17.04 -11.03
CA TYR A 220 -3.04 15.91 -11.83
C TYR A 220 -1.54 15.70 -11.62
N ALA A 221 -0.75 16.77 -11.52
CA ALA A 221 0.67 16.67 -11.22
C ALA A 221 0.92 16.00 -9.86
N ALA A 222 0.13 16.35 -8.83
CA ALA A 222 0.24 15.72 -7.51
C ALA A 222 -0.18 14.25 -7.54
N LEU A 223 -1.22 13.88 -8.29
CA LEU A 223 -1.60 12.47 -8.50
C LEU A 223 -0.45 11.69 -9.14
N VAL A 224 0.24 12.27 -10.13
CA VAL A 224 1.42 11.63 -10.75
C VAL A 224 2.56 11.46 -9.73
N ILE A 225 2.84 12.48 -8.89
CA ILE A 225 3.87 12.39 -7.84
C ILE A 225 3.52 11.25 -6.87
N VAL A 226 2.28 11.21 -6.37
CA VAL A 226 1.83 10.18 -5.42
C VAL A 226 1.88 8.79 -6.04
N ALA A 227 1.43 8.64 -7.29
CA ALA A 227 1.51 7.37 -8.00
C ALA A 227 2.96 6.91 -8.19
N ALA A 228 3.87 7.81 -8.58
CA ALA A 228 5.28 7.50 -8.73
C ALA A 228 5.93 7.07 -7.41
N LEU A 229 5.61 7.76 -6.30
CA LEU A 229 6.08 7.39 -4.96
C LEU A 229 5.53 6.03 -4.51
N ALA A 230 4.23 5.78 -4.71
CA ALA A 230 3.62 4.49 -4.38
C ALA A 230 4.26 3.33 -5.16
N VAL A 231 4.51 3.52 -6.46
CA VAL A 231 5.22 2.55 -7.30
C VAL A 231 6.66 2.36 -6.80
N ALA A 232 7.38 3.44 -6.50
CA ALA A 232 8.75 3.36 -6.01
C ALA A 232 8.86 2.58 -4.68
N ILE A 233 7.95 2.84 -3.73
CA ILE A 233 7.87 2.11 -2.45
C ILE A 233 7.56 0.63 -2.71
N ASN A 234 6.59 0.34 -3.59
CA ASN A 234 6.22 -1.03 -3.93
C ASN A 234 7.37 -1.80 -4.59
N GLU A 235 8.10 -1.18 -5.53
CA GLU A 235 9.27 -1.80 -6.16
C GLU A 235 10.45 -1.95 -5.19
N MET A 236 10.62 -1.04 -4.25
CA MET A 236 11.61 -1.18 -3.18
C MET A 236 11.29 -2.39 -2.28
N LEU A 237 10.04 -2.57 -1.87
CA LEU A 237 9.60 -3.73 -1.09
C LEU A 237 9.78 -5.03 -1.90
N ARG A 238 9.46 -5.02 -3.19
CA ARG A 238 9.67 -6.14 -4.09
C ARG A 238 11.15 -6.50 -4.25
N ALA A 239 12.04 -5.50 -4.32
CA ALA A 239 13.47 -5.74 -4.37
C ALA A 239 14.01 -6.39 -3.10
N ILE A 240 13.46 -6.03 -1.93
CA ILE A 240 13.76 -6.68 -0.64
C ILE A 240 13.27 -8.13 -0.66
N GLU A 241 12.03 -8.36 -1.10
CA GLU A 241 11.43 -9.70 -1.25
C GLU A 241 12.29 -10.62 -2.13
N THR A 242 12.69 -10.15 -3.32
CA THR A 242 13.52 -10.95 -4.25
C THR A 242 14.90 -11.26 -3.69
N ARG A 243 15.51 -10.33 -2.95
CA ARG A 243 16.82 -10.58 -2.30
C ARG A 243 16.70 -11.58 -1.16
N LEU A 244 15.67 -11.49 -0.35
CA LEU A 244 15.41 -12.42 0.76
C LEU A 244 14.93 -13.79 0.26
N GLY A 245 14.31 -13.89 -0.91
CA GLY A 245 13.86 -15.14 -1.53
C GLY A 245 14.94 -15.88 -2.34
N ALA A 246 16.04 -15.22 -2.70
CA ALA A 246 17.06 -15.77 -3.59
C ALA A 246 17.81 -17.01 -3.05
N TRP A 247 17.86 -17.20 -1.73
CA TRP A 247 18.45 -18.40 -1.11
C TRP A 247 17.63 -19.67 -1.35
N ARG A 248 16.31 -19.56 -1.57
CA ARG A 248 15.40 -20.70 -1.78
C ARG A 248 15.59 -21.35 -3.17
N GLN A 249 16.15 -20.65 -4.14
CA GLN A 249 16.45 -21.18 -5.48
C GLN A 249 17.79 -21.92 -5.54
N ARG A 250 18.55 -21.93 -4.45
CA ARG A 250 19.88 -22.57 -4.37
C ARG A 250 19.89 -23.84 -3.52
N ALA A 251 18.78 -24.21 -2.92
CA ALA A 251 18.56 -25.45 -2.17
C ALA A 251 17.62 -26.39 -2.95
#